data_81bed632b6edbdf6fac4f8b396d415fa
#
_entry.id   81bed632b6edbdf6fac4f8b396d415fa
#
_cell.length_a   1.000
_cell.length_b   1.000
_cell.length_c   1.000
_cell.angle_alpha   90.00
_cell.angle_beta   90.00
_cell.angle_gamma   90.00
#
_symmetry.space_group_name_H-M   'P 1'
#
loop_
_entity.id
_entity.type
_entity.pdbx_description
1 polymer ?
#
loop_
_entity_poly.entity_id
_entity_poly.type
_entity_poly.pdbx_seq_one_letter_code
_entity_poly.pdbx_strand_id
1 'polypeptide(L)'
;SNLSEIKNGSSDLSKAADTLLSKGKNSVWNQVETTDEDGNITKDYDKDAIYKAVSKFADAYNSLVDSGQKASNTGVLTQVASMVTTTAKTAQTLGKAGITIDKDNHLQVDEDFLKNKANMTYVKDLFSGTGSFAYQVATKGSMANSYASTKLADITGQKSYTSDGNYALSTDDMISAFNKTT
;
A
#
# COMPACT_ATOMS: atom_id res chain seq x y z
N SER A 1 -22.07 0.11 -7.35
CA SER A 1 -21.17 0.46 -6.26
C SER A 1 -19.75 -0.04 -6.56
N ASN A 2 -18.76 0.77 -6.26
CA ASN A 2 -17.36 0.41 -6.45
C ASN A 2 -16.70 -0.18 -5.19
N LEU A 3 -17.49 -0.61 -4.22
CA LEU A 3 -16.97 -1.14 -2.94
C LEU A 3 -16.14 -2.40 -3.14
N SER A 4 -16.53 -3.27 -4.08
CA SER A 4 -15.76 -4.47 -4.41
C SER A 4 -14.40 -4.13 -4.99
N GLU A 5 -14.32 -3.11 -5.85
CA GLU A 5 -13.05 -2.61 -6.42
C GLU A 5 -12.14 -2.06 -5.32
N ILE A 6 -12.70 -1.32 -4.38
CA ILE A 6 -11.96 -0.77 -3.22
C ILE A 6 -11.42 -1.92 -2.38
N LYS A 7 -12.24 -2.91 -2.08
CA LYS A 7 -11.84 -4.08 -1.31
C LYS A 7 -10.71 -4.84 -1.99
N ASN A 8 -10.84 -5.09 -3.29
CA ASN A 8 -9.84 -5.80 -4.09
C ASN A 8 -8.55 -4.98 -4.19
N GLY A 9 -8.65 -3.69 -4.45
CA GLY A 9 -7.50 -2.79 -4.52
C GLY A 9 -6.76 -2.69 -3.19
N SER A 10 -7.48 -2.61 -2.09
CA SER A 10 -6.90 -2.61 -0.74
C SER A 10 -6.19 -3.92 -0.43
N SER A 11 -6.80 -5.05 -0.81
CA SER A 11 -6.19 -6.37 -0.64
C SER A 11 -4.92 -6.52 -1.45
N ASP A 12 -4.92 -6.08 -2.70
CA ASP A 12 -3.75 -6.11 -3.57
C ASP A 12 -2.62 -5.23 -3.02
N LEU A 13 -2.96 -4.05 -2.52
CA LEU A 13 -1.99 -3.15 -1.89
C LEU A 13 -1.37 -3.80 -0.64
N SER A 14 -2.19 -4.44 0.19
CA SER A 14 -1.72 -5.13 1.39
C SER A 14 -0.74 -6.26 1.04
N LYS A 15 -1.06 -7.06 0.03
CA LYS A 15 -0.18 -8.14 -0.45
C LYS A 15 1.12 -7.60 -1.02
N ALA A 16 1.06 -6.53 -1.81
CA ALA A 16 2.24 -5.91 -2.38
C ALA A 16 3.13 -5.31 -1.28
N ALA A 17 2.52 -4.67 -0.28
CA ALA A 17 3.25 -4.16 0.88
C ALA A 17 3.90 -5.29 1.69
N ASP A 18 3.19 -6.39 1.90
CA ASP A 18 3.73 -7.55 2.64
C ASP A 18 4.98 -8.12 1.98
N THR A 19 5.01 -8.18 0.65
CA THR A 19 6.20 -8.60 -0.09
C THR A 19 7.40 -7.71 0.21
N LEU A 20 7.18 -6.39 0.29
CA LEU A 20 8.24 -5.42 0.59
C LEU A 20 8.63 -5.40 2.07
N LEU A 21 7.69 -5.63 2.95
CA LEU A 21 7.89 -5.57 4.40
C LEU A 21 8.39 -6.89 4.99
N SER A 22 8.32 -7.98 4.24
CA SER A 22 8.72 -9.31 4.69
C SER A 22 10.19 -9.36 5.04
N LYS A 23 10.51 -9.98 6.17
CA LYS A 23 11.89 -10.14 6.69
C LYS A 23 12.34 -11.60 6.58
N GLY A 24 13.60 -11.83 6.90
CA GLY A 24 14.19 -13.17 6.88
C GLY A 24 14.63 -13.60 5.48
N LYS A 25 14.69 -14.90 5.26
CA LYS A 25 15.25 -15.45 4.02
C LYS A 25 14.43 -15.14 2.76
N ASN A 26 13.17 -14.79 2.90
CA ASN A 26 12.29 -14.44 1.77
C ASN A 26 12.21 -12.94 1.52
N SER A 27 12.99 -12.13 2.23
CA SER A 27 13.00 -10.69 2.04
C SER A 27 13.53 -10.33 0.64
N VAL A 28 12.81 -9.44 -0.05
CA VAL A 28 13.26 -8.91 -1.34
C VAL A 28 14.54 -8.08 -1.21
N TRP A 29 14.88 -7.65 0.01
CA TRP A 29 16.05 -6.83 0.30
C TRP A 29 17.31 -7.64 0.56
N ASN A 30 17.23 -8.97 0.59
CA ASN A 30 18.40 -9.80 0.73
C ASN A 30 19.31 -9.63 -0.47
N GLN A 31 20.60 -9.47 -0.20
CA GLN A 31 21.59 -9.39 -1.25
C GLN A 31 21.83 -10.76 -1.86
N VAL A 32 22.07 -10.79 -3.15
CA VAL A 32 22.34 -11.99 -3.92
C VAL A 32 23.77 -11.98 -4.45
N GLU A 33 24.37 -13.15 -4.57
CA GLU A 33 25.70 -13.30 -5.15
C GLU A 33 25.58 -13.50 -6.65
N THR A 34 26.42 -12.78 -7.40
CA THR A 34 26.58 -12.96 -8.84
C THR A 34 28.04 -13.22 -9.15
N THR A 35 28.30 -14.12 -10.11
CA THR A 35 29.64 -14.43 -10.58
C THR A 35 29.78 -13.91 -12.00
N ASP A 36 30.80 -13.08 -12.24
CA ASP A 36 31.09 -12.55 -13.59
C ASP A 36 31.85 -13.57 -14.44
N GLU A 37 32.14 -13.20 -15.68
CA GLU A 37 32.87 -14.06 -16.63
C GLU A 37 34.28 -14.43 -16.17
N ASP A 38 34.88 -13.56 -15.34
CA ASP A 38 36.23 -13.78 -14.80
C ASP A 38 36.24 -14.58 -13.48
N GLY A 39 35.07 -15.04 -13.04
CA GLY A 39 34.90 -15.78 -11.80
C GLY A 39 34.83 -14.92 -10.54
N ASN A 40 34.76 -13.59 -10.68
CA ASN A 40 34.62 -12.70 -9.53
C ASN A 40 33.21 -12.77 -8.97
N ILE A 41 33.12 -12.92 -7.65
CA ILE A 41 31.83 -12.97 -6.92
C ILE A 41 31.55 -11.59 -6.36
N THR A 42 30.38 -11.04 -6.69
CA THR A 42 29.88 -9.80 -6.12
C THR A 42 28.57 -10.06 -5.41
N LYS A 43 28.33 -9.31 -4.37
CA LYS A 43 27.09 -9.40 -3.57
C LYS A 43 26.40 -8.05 -3.59
N ASP A 44 25.18 -8.00 -4.11
CA ASP A 44 24.41 -6.79 -4.23
C ASP A 44 22.91 -7.10 -4.16
N TYR A 45 22.10 -6.06 -4.03
CA TYR A 45 20.65 -6.19 -4.07
C TYR A 45 20.18 -6.76 -5.40
N ASP A 46 19.12 -7.56 -5.35
CA ASP A 46 18.41 -8.00 -6.55
C ASP A 46 17.50 -6.87 -7.01
N LYS A 47 18.04 -5.99 -7.84
CA LYS A 47 17.36 -4.76 -8.25
C LYS A 47 16.15 -5.02 -9.15
N ASP A 48 16.17 -6.10 -9.93
CA ASP A 48 15.03 -6.50 -10.74
C ASP A 48 13.86 -6.95 -9.87
N ALA A 49 14.13 -7.75 -8.85
CA ALA A 49 13.12 -8.20 -7.90
C ALA A 49 12.54 -7.03 -7.10
N ILE A 50 13.40 -6.09 -6.67
CA ILE A 50 12.98 -4.88 -5.95
C ILE A 50 12.10 -4.01 -6.84
N TYR A 51 12.52 -3.76 -8.07
CA TYR A 51 11.72 -2.98 -9.02
C TYR A 51 10.34 -3.62 -9.24
N LYS A 52 10.29 -4.92 -9.43
CA LYS A 52 9.04 -5.66 -9.64
C LYS A 52 8.11 -5.52 -8.43
N ALA A 53 8.64 -5.64 -7.23
CA ALA A 53 7.87 -5.52 -6.00
C ALA A 53 7.36 -4.09 -5.78
N VAL A 54 8.21 -3.09 -6.01
CA VAL A 54 7.85 -1.66 -5.91
C VAL A 54 6.80 -1.31 -6.97
N SER A 55 6.92 -1.81 -8.19
CA SER A 55 5.96 -1.56 -9.28
C SER A 55 4.60 -2.15 -8.95
N LYS A 56 4.53 -3.35 -8.39
CA LYS A 56 3.26 -3.96 -7.96
C LYS A 56 2.60 -3.12 -6.86
N PHE A 57 3.40 -2.62 -5.93
CA PHE A 57 2.92 -1.73 -4.89
C PHE A 57 2.34 -0.44 -5.50
N ALA A 58 3.07 0.19 -6.41
CA ALA A 58 2.62 1.40 -7.09
C ALA A 58 1.32 1.16 -7.87
N ASP A 59 1.22 0.06 -8.61
CA ASP A 59 0.01 -0.28 -9.36
C ASP A 59 -1.21 -0.46 -8.45
N ALA A 60 -1.04 -1.19 -7.35
CA ALA A 60 -2.10 -1.39 -6.37
C ALA A 60 -2.50 -0.08 -5.68
N TYR A 61 -1.51 0.75 -5.33
CA TYR A 61 -1.72 2.09 -4.81
C TYR A 61 -2.57 2.92 -5.77
N ASN A 62 -2.19 2.97 -7.03
CA ASN A 62 -2.87 3.76 -8.05
C ASN A 62 -4.33 3.29 -8.24
N SER A 63 -4.55 1.99 -8.26
CA SER A 63 -5.91 1.43 -8.36
C SER A 63 -6.78 1.82 -7.17
N LEU A 64 -6.23 1.78 -5.97
CA LEU A 64 -6.96 2.17 -4.76
C LEU A 64 -7.24 3.68 -4.72
N VAL A 65 -6.30 4.50 -5.18
CA VAL A 65 -6.53 5.95 -5.31
C VAL A 65 -7.70 6.21 -6.24
N ASP A 66 -7.74 5.57 -7.39
CA ASP A 66 -8.81 5.76 -8.37
C ASP A 66 -10.17 5.32 -7.84
N SER A 67 -10.26 4.10 -7.32
CA SER A 67 -11.53 3.58 -6.80
C SER A 67 -11.96 4.29 -5.53
N GLY A 68 -11.01 4.62 -4.66
CA GLY A 68 -11.29 5.31 -3.40
C GLY A 68 -11.82 6.72 -3.56
N GLN A 69 -11.35 7.46 -4.57
CA GLN A 69 -11.84 8.80 -4.86
C GLN A 69 -13.31 8.82 -5.29
N LYS A 70 -13.79 7.72 -5.83
CA LYS A 70 -15.19 7.57 -6.27
C LYS A 70 -16.10 7.03 -5.17
N ALA A 71 -15.56 6.73 -4.01
CA ALA A 71 -16.33 6.11 -2.93
C ALA A 71 -17.34 7.11 -2.35
N SER A 72 -18.54 6.61 -2.07
CA SER A 72 -19.54 7.36 -1.32
C SER A 72 -19.37 7.20 0.19
N ASN A 73 -18.64 6.18 0.62
CA ASN A 73 -18.38 5.90 2.03
C ASN A 73 -17.33 6.87 2.57
N THR A 74 -17.69 7.65 3.58
CA THR A 74 -16.82 8.67 4.20
C THR A 74 -15.56 8.05 4.80
N GLY A 75 -15.65 6.88 5.40
CA GLY A 75 -14.50 6.19 5.98
C GLY A 75 -13.46 5.83 4.93
N VAL A 76 -13.92 5.30 3.80
CA VAL A 76 -13.03 4.99 2.66
C VAL A 76 -12.37 6.28 2.14
N LEU A 77 -13.16 7.31 1.88
CA LEU A 77 -12.64 8.60 1.39
C LEU A 77 -11.59 9.18 2.33
N THR A 78 -11.84 9.15 3.63
CA THR A 78 -10.91 9.67 4.64
C THR A 78 -9.59 8.92 4.62
N GLN A 79 -9.62 7.59 4.54
CA GLN A 79 -8.41 6.79 4.56
C GLN A 79 -7.60 6.94 3.26
N VAL A 80 -8.27 6.97 2.12
CA VAL A 80 -7.59 7.17 0.84
C VAL A 80 -7.01 8.58 0.75
N ALA A 81 -7.73 9.60 1.22
CA ALA A 81 -7.20 10.96 1.31
C ALA A 81 -5.97 11.04 2.21
N SER A 82 -5.99 10.36 3.35
CA SER A 82 -4.84 10.28 4.26
C SER A 82 -3.64 9.59 3.60
N MET A 83 -3.90 8.54 2.84
CA MET A 83 -2.88 7.84 2.07
C MET A 83 -2.21 8.77 1.06
N VAL A 84 -3.00 9.51 0.30
CA VAL A 84 -2.52 10.50 -0.69
C VAL A 84 -1.72 11.62 0.00
N THR A 85 -2.18 12.10 1.15
CA THR A 85 -1.48 13.13 1.93
C THR A 85 -0.14 12.64 2.42
N THR A 86 -0.07 11.42 2.95
CA THR A 86 1.18 10.80 3.38
C THR A 86 2.18 10.70 2.22
N THR A 87 1.69 10.30 1.05
CA THR A 87 2.50 10.20 -0.17
C THR A 87 3.04 11.56 -0.59
N ALA A 88 2.20 12.60 -0.58
CA ALA A 88 2.61 13.96 -0.93
C ALA A 88 3.71 14.50 0.00
N LYS A 89 3.60 14.21 1.30
CA LYS A 89 4.64 14.59 2.28
C LYS A 89 5.96 13.85 2.07
N THR A 90 5.92 12.70 1.41
CA THR A 90 7.08 11.84 1.16
C THR A 90 7.67 12.07 -0.25
N ALA A 91 7.13 13.01 -1.01
CA ALA A 91 7.47 13.23 -2.42
C ALA A 91 8.98 13.39 -2.68
N GLN A 92 9.68 14.13 -1.83
CA GLN A 92 11.11 14.36 -2.00
C GLN A 92 11.92 13.07 -1.86
N THR A 93 11.61 12.26 -0.86
CA THR A 93 12.29 10.98 -0.63
C THR A 93 11.91 9.96 -1.71
N LEU A 94 10.66 9.95 -2.15
CA LEU A 94 10.22 9.13 -3.28
C LEU A 94 11.01 9.47 -4.55
N GLY A 95 11.26 10.75 -4.80
CA GLY A 95 12.07 11.20 -5.94
C GLY A 95 13.48 10.63 -5.93
N LYS A 96 14.08 10.44 -4.76
CA LYS A 96 15.40 9.82 -4.62
C LYS A 96 15.41 8.35 -5.02
N ALA A 97 14.26 7.71 -5.04
CA ALA A 97 14.08 6.33 -5.49
C ALA A 97 13.62 6.25 -6.96
N GLY A 98 13.45 7.37 -7.63
CA GLY A 98 12.93 7.42 -8.99
C GLY A 98 11.41 7.32 -9.07
N ILE A 99 10.70 7.68 -7.99
CA ILE A 99 9.25 7.62 -7.93
C ILE A 99 8.70 9.04 -7.87
N THR A 100 7.80 9.36 -8.79
CA THR A 100 7.14 10.66 -8.86
C THR A 100 5.63 10.51 -8.68
N ILE A 101 4.99 11.59 -8.27
CA ILE A 101 3.53 11.66 -8.11
C ILE A 101 3.00 12.51 -9.26
N ASP A 102 2.09 11.95 -10.06
CA ASP A 102 1.49 12.70 -11.17
C ASP A 102 0.28 13.52 -10.72
N LYS A 103 -0.31 14.24 -11.68
CA LYS A 103 -1.48 15.11 -11.42
C LYS A 103 -2.72 14.35 -10.94
N ASP A 104 -2.79 13.05 -11.19
CA ASP A 104 -3.91 12.20 -10.78
C ASP A 104 -3.63 11.50 -9.44
N ASN A 105 -2.58 11.91 -8.75
CA ASN A 105 -2.10 11.31 -7.49
C ASN A 105 -1.63 9.87 -7.66
N HIS A 106 -1.25 9.48 -8.87
CA HIS A 106 -0.65 8.18 -9.14
C HIS A 106 0.86 8.22 -8.92
N LEU A 107 1.41 7.10 -8.50
CA LEU A 107 2.85 6.89 -8.44
C LEU A 107 3.35 6.41 -9.79
N GLN A 108 4.42 7.04 -10.27
CA GLN A 108 5.14 6.66 -11.48
C GLN A 108 6.53 6.20 -11.08
N VAL A 109 6.89 4.97 -11.40
CA VAL A 109 8.19 4.39 -11.07
C VAL A 109 9.08 4.39 -12.30
N ASP A 110 10.21 5.10 -12.22
CA ASP A 110 11.23 5.12 -13.28
C ASP A 110 12.12 3.88 -13.06
N GLU A 111 11.98 2.89 -13.94
CA GLU A 111 12.72 1.63 -13.85
C GLU A 111 14.23 1.83 -13.90
N ASP A 112 14.70 2.57 -14.88
CA ASP A 112 16.14 2.81 -15.04
C ASP A 112 16.73 3.54 -13.84
N PHE A 113 16.03 4.58 -13.37
CA PHE A 113 16.50 5.33 -12.22
C PHE A 113 16.54 4.45 -10.96
N LEU A 114 15.50 3.70 -10.68
CA LEU A 114 15.42 2.85 -9.48
C LEU A 114 16.52 1.79 -9.51
N LYS A 115 16.72 1.12 -10.64
CA LYS A 115 17.68 0.02 -10.75
C LYS A 115 19.14 0.50 -10.84
N ASN A 116 19.38 1.59 -11.54
CA ASN A 116 20.75 1.95 -11.96
C ASN A 116 21.26 3.24 -11.34
N LYS A 117 20.41 4.11 -10.81
CA LYS A 117 20.80 5.43 -10.30
C LYS A 117 20.45 5.63 -8.82
N ALA A 118 19.39 5.03 -8.34
CA ALA A 118 18.95 5.23 -6.96
C ALA A 118 19.91 4.54 -5.97
N ASN A 119 20.10 5.20 -4.82
CA ASN A 119 20.76 4.55 -3.69
C ASN A 119 19.77 3.58 -3.04
N MET A 120 20.11 2.30 -3.03
CA MET A 120 19.22 1.25 -2.48
C MET A 120 18.91 1.43 -0.99
N THR A 121 19.75 2.12 -0.25
CA THR A 121 19.46 2.46 1.15
C THR A 121 18.20 3.32 1.25
N TYR A 122 18.06 4.33 0.41
CA TYR A 122 16.85 5.17 0.38
C TYR A 122 15.62 4.37 -0.09
N VAL A 123 15.79 3.53 -1.09
CA VAL A 123 14.69 2.68 -1.59
C VAL A 123 14.22 1.74 -0.48
N LYS A 124 15.15 1.08 0.18
CA LYS A 124 14.84 0.18 1.30
C LYS A 124 14.16 0.91 2.45
N ASP A 125 14.62 2.10 2.81
CA ASP A 125 14.03 2.89 3.90
C ASP A 125 12.58 3.26 3.62
N LEU A 126 12.23 3.51 2.35
CA LEU A 126 10.85 3.81 1.95
C LEU A 126 9.91 2.60 2.05
N PHE A 127 10.42 1.41 1.78
CA PHE A 127 9.60 0.23 1.54
C PHE A 127 9.82 -0.92 2.53
N SER A 128 10.68 -0.75 3.51
CA SER A 128 10.99 -1.80 4.48
C SER A 128 10.88 -1.29 5.91
N GLY A 129 10.30 -2.10 6.76
CA GLY A 129 10.25 -1.83 8.20
C GLY A 129 8.99 -1.11 8.65
N THR A 130 8.75 -1.19 9.96
CA THR A 130 7.65 -0.51 10.64
C THR A 130 7.90 1.01 10.63
N GLY A 131 6.90 1.78 10.25
CA GLY A 131 7.02 3.23 10.11
C GLY A 131 7.49 3.70 8.75
N SER A 132 7.86 2.79 7.84
CA SER A 132 8.21 3.14 6.46
C SER A 132 7.01 3.70 5.71
N PHE A 133 7.26 4.36 4.58
CA PHE A 133 6.21 4.82 3.69
C PHE A 133 5.25 3.69 3.30
N ALA A 134 5.79 2.54 2.88
CA ALA A 134 4.96 1.39 2.51
C ALA A 134 4.10 0.89 3.66
N TYR A 135 4.63 0.84 4.86
CA TYR A 135 3.89 0.45 6.06
C TYR A 135 2.73 1.43 6.35
N GLN A 136 3.01 2.73 6.30
CA GLN A 136 1.99 3.76 6.54
C GLN A 136 0.87 3.70 5.51
N VAL A 137 1.23 3.57 4.24
CA VAL A 137 0.27 3.46 3.14
C VAL A 137 -0.56 2.18 3.27
N ALA A 138 0.08 1.05 3.56
CA ALA A 138 -0.61 -0.23 3.76
C ALA A 138 -1.61 -0.17 4.93
N THR A 139 -1.25 0.52 6.00
CA THR A 139 -2.14 0.71 7.15
C THR A 139 -3.40 1.48 6.74
N LYS A 140 -3.25 2.58 5.98
CA LYS A 140 -4.40 3.35 5.49
C LYS A 140 -5.25 2.54 4.51
N GLY A 141 -4.62 1.79 3.63
CA GLY A 141 -5.31 0.88 2.71
C GLY A 141 -6.11 -0.20 3.44
N SER A 142 -5.53 -0.77 4.49
CA SER A 142 -6.21 -1.76 5.33
C SER A 142 -7.44 -1.18 6.04
N MET A 143 -7.36 0.06 6.51
CA MET A 143 -8.49 0.78 7.09
C MET A 143 -9.59 1.02 6.05
N ALA A 144 -9.22 1.44 4.85
CA ALA A 144 -10.17 1.60 3.75
C ALA A 144 -10.87 0.28 3.43
N ASN A 145 -10.12 -0.84 3.44
CA ASN A 145 -10.68 -2.17 3.24
C ASN A 145 -11.71 -2.53 4.32
N SER A 146 -11.44 -2.21 5.56
CA SER A 146 -12.36 -2.48 6.67
C SER A 146 -13.69 -1.73 6.48
N TYR A 147 -13.65 -0.46 6.12
CA TYR A 147 -14.85 0.31 5.85
C TYR A 147 -15.63 -0.22 4.64
N ALA A 148 -14.93 -0.54 3.57
CA ALA A 148 -15.56 -1.09 2.35
C ALA A 148 -16.20 -2.45 2.62
N SER A 149 -15.53 -3.33 3.36
CA SER A 149 -16.04 -4.66 3.72
C SER A 149 -17.29 -4.59 4.61
N THR A 150 -17.29 -3.70 5.58
CA THR A 150 -18.44 -3.47 6.45
C THR A 150 -19.63 -2.97 5.65
N LYS A 151 -19.41 -2.02 4.74
CA LYS A 151 -20.48 -1.46 3.90
C LYS A 151 -21.05 -2.51 2.93
N LEU A 152 -20.21 -3.38 2.37
CA LEU A 152 -20.66 -4.48 1.52
C LEU A 152 -21.54 -5.46 2.31
N ALA A 153 -21.16 -5.79 3.54
CA ALA A 153 -21.96 -6.65 4.40
C ALA A 153 -23.34 -6.05 4.68
N ASP A 154 -23.41 -4.74 4.96
CA ASP A 154 -24.66 -4.03 5.15
C ASP A 154 -25.56 -4.10 3.91
N ILE A 155 -24.99 -3.87 2.72
CA ILE A 155 -25.74 -3.88 1.46
C ILE A 155 -26.26 -5.27 1.12
N THR A 156 -25.47 -6.31 1.39
CA THR A 156 -25.87 -7.70 1.08
C THR A 156 -26.83 -8.29 2.10
N GLY A 157 -27.21 -7.53 3.13
CA GLY A 157 -28.15 -7.99 4.16
C GLY A 157 -27.55 -8.97 5.15
N GLN A 158 -26.24 -9.13 5.16
CA GLN A 158 -25.53 -9.94 6.16
C GLN A 158 -25.45 -9.18 7.49
N LYS A 159 -26.58 -8.76 7.99
CA LYS A 159 -26.64 -8.15 9.31
C LYS A 159 -26.35 -9.23 10.34
N SER A 160 -25.24 -9.10 11.03
CA SER A 160 -24.92 -9.98 12.13
C SER A 160 -25.68 -9.52 13.37
N TYR A 161 -26.57 -10.36 13.85
CA TYR A 161 -27.09 -10.21 15.19
C TYR A 161 -26.15 -10.97 16.13
N THR A 162 -25.80 -10.36 17.24
CA THR A 162 -25.16 -11.11 18.31
C THR A 162 -26.17 -12.09 18.92
N SER A 163 -25.68 -13.09 19.62
CA SER A 163 -26.52 -14.07 20.27
C SER A 163 -27.51 -13.43 21.28
N ASP A 164 -27.25 -12.23 21.73
CA ASP A 164 -28.08 -11.47 22.67
C ASP A 164 -29.13 -10.58 21.97
N GLY A 165 -29.25 -10.68 20.63
CA GLY A 165 -30.16 -9.87 19.85
C GLY A 165 -29.68 -8.46 19.57
N ASN A 166 -28.46 -8.13 19.93
CA ASN A 166 -27.87 -6.83 19.62
C ASN A 166 -27.35 -6.80 18.18
N TYR A 167 -27.48 -5.64 17.54
CA TYR A 167 -26.95 -5.44 16.21
C TYR A 167 -25.43 -5.27 16.25
N ALA A 168 -24.76 -5.80 15.24
CA ALA A 168 -23.40 -5.37 14.98
C ALA A 168 -23.40 -3.86 14.73
N LEU A 169 -22.30 -3.19 15.07
CA LEU A 169 -22.16 -1.76 14.82
C LEU A 169 -22.44 -1.45 13.36
N SER A 170 -23.22 -0.40 13.10
CA SER A 170 -23.44 0.07 11.75
C SER A 170 -22.13 0.67 11.18
N THR A 171 -22.07 0.76 9.86
CA THR A 171 -20.93 1.40 9.20
C THR A 171 -20.72 2.83 9.70
N ASP A 172 -21.80 3.59 9.89
CA ASP A 172 -21.74 4.96 10.39
C ASP A 172 -21.21 5.02 11.81
N ASP A 173 -21.61 4.08 12.68
CA ASP A 173 -21.11 4.01 14.04
C ASP A 173 -19.61 3.70 14.06
N MET A 174 -19.15 2.81 13.20
CA MET A 174 -17.73 2.47 13.07
C MET A 174 -16.92 3.68 12.57
N ILE A 175 -17.42 4.38 11.59
CA ILE A 175 -16.78 5.60 11.05
C ILE A 175 -16.70 6.67 12.13
N SER A 176 -17.80 6.91 12.85
CA SER A 176 -17.84 7.91 13.92
C SER A 176 -16.88 7.58 15.05
N ALA A 177 -16.83 6.33 15.46
CA ALA A 177 -15.92 5.86 16.50
C ALA A 177 -14.46 6.04 16.07
N PHE A 178 -14.17 5.74 14.81
CA PHE A 178 -12.81 5.88 14.26
C PHE A 178 -12.39 7.33 14.15
N ASN A 179 -13.25 8.21 13.69
CA ASN A 179 -12.95 9.64 13.53
C ASN A 179 -12.75 10.36 14.86
N LYS A 180 -13.29 9.84 15.97
CA LYS A 180 -13.06 10.40 17.31
C LYS A 180 -11.69 10.06 17.88
N THR A 181 -11.02 9.02 17.37
CA THR A 181 -9.73 8.55 17.86
C THR A 181 -8.55 9.07 17.05
N THR A 182 -8.81 9.73 15.96
CA THR A 182 -7.83 10.39 15.10
C THR A 182 -7.96 11.89 15.20
#